data_79e2a405a0c94a3d2da0259738d19b68
#
_entry.id   79e2a405a0c94a3d2da0259738d19b68
#
_cell.length_a   1.000
_cell.length_b   1.000
_cell.length_c   1.000
_cell.angle_alpha   90.00
_cell.angle_beta   90.00
_cell.angle_gamma   90.00
#
_symmetry.space_group_name_H-M   'P 1'
#
loop_
_entity.id
_entity.type
_entity.pdbx_description
1 polymer ?
#
loop_
_entity_poly.entity_id
_entity_poly.type
_entity_poly.pdbx_seq_one_letter_code
_entity_poly.pdbx_strand_id
1 'polypeptide(L)'
;FEDGGISKWSIEASEIFEKFKSNKNIIIGSSMGGWISLIVSRQKSNYVNGLVGIASAPDFVVGEWNRLSDEQKKQIKSEGKIIINWDKYAEDYTITYKFLEDGKKNMLLTKPINISCPVRLLHGRKDQVVSFTTSEKIIELLESKNKKLTIIEDGDHSLSRETDLNTLYKNIEELL
;
A
#
# COMPACT_ATOMS: atom_id res chain seq x y z
N PHE A 1 11.99 7.72 9.96
CA PHE A 1 11.23 6.48 9.81
C PHE A 1 10.95 5.83 11.18
N GLU A 2 11.89 5.91 12.13
CA GLU A 2 11.77 5.28 13.45
C GLU A 2 10.53 5.76 14.26
N ASP A 3 10.09 7.01 14.07
CA ASP A 3 8.89 7.60 14.71
C ASP A 3 7.64 7.51 13.82
N GLY A 4 7.75 6.87 12.69
CA GLY A 4 6.66 6.65 11.75
C GLY A 4 5.77 5.47 12.11
N GLY A 5 4.64 5.35 11.40
CA GLY A 5 3.72 4.21 11.50
C GLY A 5 2.54 4.39 10.56
N ILE A 6 1.88 3.30 10.22
CA ILE A 6 0.73 3.29 9.31
C ILE A 6 -0.40 4.16 9.86
N SER A 7 -0.66 4.06 11.18
CA SER A 7 -1.66 4.90 11.86
C SER A 7 -1.35 6.39 11.71
N LYS A 8 -0.11 6.79 12.05
CA LYS A 8 0.33 8.20 12.00
C LYS A 8 0.23 8.74 10.57
N TRP A 9 0.82 8.04 9.61
CA TRP A 9 0.81 8.49 8.21
C TRP A 9 -0.58 8.50 7.59
N SER A 10 -1.48 7.60 8.01
CA SER A 10 -2.88 7.63 7.57
C SER A 10 -3.64 8.85 8.14
N ILE A 11 -3.34 9.26 9.38
CA ILE A 11 -3.90 10.48 9.98
C ILE A 11 -3.38 11.70 9.21
N GLU A 12 -2.06 11.83 9.05
CA GLU A 12 -1.43 12.94 8.33
C GLU A 12 -1.94 13.04 6.88
N ALA A 13 -2.06 11.92 6.17
CA ALA A 13 -2.64 11.87 4.82
C ALA A 13 -4.13 12.29 4.82
N SER A 14 -4.91 11.90 5.84
CA SER A 14 -6.30 12.32 5.99
C SER A 14 -6.42 13.82 6.25
N GLU A 15 -5.52 14.42 7.04
CA GLU A 15 -5.49 15.86 7.31
C GLU A 15 -5.13 16.65 6.03
N ILE A 16 -4.15 16.17 5.25
CA ILE A 16 -3.81 16.76 3.95
C ILE A 16 -5.02 16.66 3.00
N PHE A 17 -5.65 15.49 2.94
CA PHE A 17 -6.86 15.31 2.14
C PHE A 17 -7.95 16.32 2.50
N GLU A 18 -8.25 16.50 3.80
CA GLU A 18 -9.26 17.46 4.26
C GLU A 18 -8.93 18.91 3.84
N LYS A 19 -7.64 19.27 3.86
CA LYS A 19 -7.19 20.62 3.49
C LYS A 19 -7.32 20.90 2.01
N PHE A 20 -7.12 19.88 1.15
CA PHE A 20 -7.06 20.06 -0.31
C PHE A 20 -8.22 19.41 -1.06
N LYS A 21 -9.17 18.78 -0.36
CA LYS A 21 -10.32 18.14 -1.03
C LYS A 21 -11.13 19.15 -1.85
N SER A 22 -11.61 18.70 -2.96
CA SER A 22 -12.45 19.47 -3.91
C SER A 22 -13.76 18.70 -4.18
N ASN A 23 -14.50 19.13 -5.21
CA ASN A 23 -15.72 18.43 -5.63
C ASN A 23 -15.43 17.06 -6.26
N LYS A 24 -14.21 16.84 -6.77
CA LYS A 24 -13.78 15.57 -7.33
C LYS A 24 -12.37 15.24 -6.85
N ASN A 25 -12.22 14.12 -6.16
CA ASN A 25 -10.96 13.72 -5.53
C ASN A 25 -10.60 12.30 -5.95
N ILE A 26 -9.41 12.15 -6.54
CA ILE A 26 -8.80 10.86 -6.83
C ILE A 26 -7.57 10.73 -5.95
N ILE A 27 -7.49 9.63 -5.21
CA ILE A 27 -6.32 9.30 -4.38
C ILE A 27 -5.45 8.33 -5.16
N ILE A 28 -4.15 8.61 -5.22
CA ILE A 28 -3.16 7.75 -5.87
C ILE A 28 -2.11 7.37 -4.84
N GLY A 29 -1.80 6.08 -4.72
CA GLY A 29 -0.78 5.61 -3.81
C GLY A 29 0.02 4.43 -4.34
N SER A 30 1.33 4.46 -4.11
CA SER A 30 2.25 3.40 -4.52
C SER A 30 2.80 2.66 -3.31
N SER A 31 2.95 1.34 -3.41
CA SER A 31 3.56 0.48 -2.40
C SER A 31 2.89 0.68 -1.02
N MET A 32 3.64 1.06 0.01
CA MET A 32 3.10 1.44 1.33
C MET A 32 2.12 2.62 1.24
N GLY A 33 2.36 3.58 0.34
CA GLY A 33 1.41 4.67 0.04
C GLY A 33 0.08 4.15 -0.50
N GLY A 34 0.07 3.03 -1.21
CA GLY A 34 -1.14 2.30 -1.61
C GLY A 34 -1.93 1.75 -0.42
N TRP A 35 -1.25 1.25 0.62
CA TRP A 35 -1.91 0.87 1.88
C TRP A 35 -2.57 2.05 2.57
N ILE A 36 -1.83 3.15 2.73
CA ILE A 36 -2.34 4.39 3.32
C ILE A 36 -3.54 4.92 2.51
N SER A 37 -3.44 4.90 1.17
CA SER A 37 -4.53 5.33 0.27
C SER A 37 -5.81 4.51 0.45
N LEU A 38 -5.71 3.19 0.64
CA LEU A 38 -6.83 2.32 0.94
C LEU A 38 -7.48 2.69 2.28
N ILE A 39 -6.68 2.98 3.32
CA ILE A 39 -7.18 3.40 4.63
C ILE A 39 -7.91 4.74 4.52
N VAL A 40 -7.29 5.74 3.89
CA VAL A 40 -7.88 7.08 3.72
C VAL A 40 -9.15 7.01 2.87
N SER A 41 -9.16 6.28 1.77
CA SER A 41 -10.34 6.11 0.91
C SER A 41 -11.50 5.47 1.65
N ARG A 42 -11.25 4.50 2.54
CA ARG A 42 -12.26 3.89 3.40
C ARG A 42 -12.81 4.89 4.42
N GLN A 43 -11.95 5.70 5.03
CA GLN A 43 -12.34 6.69 6.05
C GLN A 43 -13.08 7.88 5.44
N LYS A 44 -12.76 8.26 4.22
CA LYS A 44 -13.28 9.43 3.50
C LYS A 44 -14.20 9.06 2.33
N SER A 45 -14.88 7.93 2.43
CA SER A 45 -15.67 7.32 1.33
C SER A 45 -16.66 8.27 0.65
N ASN A 46 -17.23 9.24 1.39
CA ASN A 46 -18.18 10.23 0.84
C ASN A 46 -17.52 11.32 -0.02
N TYR A 47 -16.19 11.43 0.01
CA TYR A 47 -15.44 12.49 -0.67
C TYR A 47 -14.48 11.97 -1.71
N VAL A 48 -14.15 10.67 -1.69
CA VAL A 48 -13.24 10.04 -2.64
C VAL A 48 -14.02 9.52 -3.83
N ASN A 49 -13.71 10.04 -5.02
CA ASN A 49 -14.39 9.73 -6.27
C ASN A 49 -13.64 8.65 -7.07
N GLY A 50 -12.39 8.38 -6.72
CA GLY A 50 -11.58 7.33 -7.34
C GLY A 50 -10.33 7.03 -6.54
N LEU A 51 -9.85 5.80 -6.66
CA LEU A 51 -8.61 5.31 -6.04
C LEU A 51 -7.75 4.62 -7.09
N VAL A 52 -6.47 4.99 -7.13
CA VAL A 52 -5.46 4.29 -7.93
C VAL A 52 -4.37 3.73 -7.02
N GLY A 53 -4.19 2.42 -7.04
CA GLY A 53 -3.13 1.73 -6.30
C GLY A 53 -2.06 1.20 -7.25
N ILE A 54 -0.79 1.50 -6.99
CA ILE A 54 0.36 1.05 -7.77
C ILE A 54 1.20 0.13 -6.88
N ALA A 55 1.31 -1.15 -7.25
CA ALA A 55 2.05 -2.15 -6.47
C ALA A 55 1.73 -2.05 -4.96
N SER A 56 0.44 -1.83 -4.62
CA SER A 56 0.00 -1.56 -3.26
C SER A 56 0.38 -2.69 -2.31
N ALA A 57 0.91 -2.33 -1.15
CA ALA A 57 1.49 -3.26 -0.18
C ALA A 57 0.77 -3.23 1.19
N PRO A 58 -0.57 -3.41 1.27
CA PRO A 58 -1.20 -3.54 2.57
C PRO A 58 -0.69 -4.77 3.31
N ASP A 59 -0.65 -4.68 4.63
CA ASP A 59 -0.33 -5.77 5.55
C ASP A 59 1.09 -6.37 5.40
N PHE A 60 2.01 -5.73 4.65
CA PHE A 60 3.36 -6.25 4.39
C PHE A 60 4.16 -6.52 5.68
N VAL A 61 3.83 -5.85 6.77
CA VAL A 61 4.45 -6.06 8.10
C VAL A 61 4.35 -7.51 8.59
N VAL A 62 3.34 -8.25 8.14
CA VAL A 62 3.20 -9.69 8.46
C VAL A 62 4.29 -10.49 7.76
N GLY A 63 4.55 -10.19 6.50
CA GLY A 63 5.64 -10.80 5.73
C GLY A 63 7.00 -10.48 6.34
N GLU A 64 7.22 -9.22 6.72
CA GLU A 64 8.46 -8.78 7.39
C GLU A 64 8.67 -9.53 8.71
N TRP A 65 7.65 -9.60 9.56
CA TRP A 65 7.72 -10.35 10.82
C TRP A 65 8.04 -11.83 10.59
N ASN A 66 7.42 -12.47 9.61
CA ASN A 66 7.59 -13.89 9.33
C ASN A 66 8.98 -14.24 8.78
N ARG A 67 9.67 -13.28 8.16
CA ARG A 67 11.04 -13.45 7.66
C ARG A 67 12.10 -13.38 8.76
N LEU A 68 11.79 -12.74 9.89
CA LEU A 68 12.73 -12.63 11.00
C LEU A 68 13.00 -14.00 11.61
N SER A 69 14.27 -14.29 11.91
CA SER A 69 14.65 -15.44 12.72
C SER A 69 14.13 -15.29 14.16
N ASP A 70 14.16 -16.38 14.93
CA ASP A 70 13.72 -16.33 16.33
C ASP A 70 14.64 -15.41 17.16
N GLU A 71 15.93 -15.36 16.85
CA GLU A 71 16.90 -14.46 17.47
C GLU A 71 16.56 -13.00 17.12
N GLN A 72 16.30 -12.69 15.85
CA GLN A 72 15.90 -11.36 15.41
C GLN A 72 14.57 -10.93 16.03
N LYS A 73 13.60 -11.84 16.17
CA LYS A 73 12.33 -11.57 16.87
C LYS A 73 12.52 -11.27 18.35
N LYS A 74 13.47 -11.94 19.02
CA LYS A 74 13.83 -11.62 20.40
C LYS A 74 14.51 -10.26 20.48
N GLN A 75 15.49 -10.02 19.61
CA GLN A 75 16.24 -8.77 19.55
C GLN A 75 15.31 -7.57 19.33
N ILE A 76 14.45 -7.59 18.30
CA ILE A 76 13.56 -6.45 18.03
C ILE A 76 12.58 -6.16 19.18
N LYS A 77 12.16 -7.20 19.90
CA LYS A 77 11.30 -7.02 21.08
C LYS A 77 12.05 -6.39 22.27
N SER A 78 13.31 -6.75 22.47
CA SER A 78 14.12 -6.23 23.60
C SER A 78 14.73 -4.86 23.32
N GLU A 79 15.20 -4.63 22.08
CA GLU A 79 15.90 -3.41 21.68
C GLU A 79 14.98 -2.39 21.00
N GLY A 80 13.76 -2.80 20.62
CA GLY A 80 12.76 -1.96 19.96
C GLY A 80 12.98 -1.82 18.45
N LYS A 81 14.17 -2.17 17.93
CA LYS A 81 14.52 -2.09 16.51
C LYS A 81 15.60 -3.08 16.12
N ILE A 82 15.70 -3.39 14.84
CA ILE A 82 16.81 -4.10 14.21
C ILE A 82 17.16 -3.46 12.88
N ILE A 83 18.38 -3.68 12.44
CA ILE A 83 18.84 -3.37 11.08
C ILE A 83 18.78 -4.68 10.30
N ILE A 84 18.15 -4.66 9.14
CA ILE A 84 18.02 -5.82 8.26
C ILE A 84 18.47 -5.46 6.84
N ASN A 85 19.06 -6.43 6.18
CA ASN A 85 19.35 -6.41 4.76
C ASN A 85 18.58 -7.59 4.14
N TRP A 86 17.55 -7.26 3.38
CA TRP A 86 16.94 -8.23 2.48
C TRP A 86 17.55 -7.98 1.10
N ASP A 87 18.11 -8.99 0.46
CA ASP A 87 18.80 -8.90 -0.85
C ASP A 87 18.02 -8.14 -1.94
N LYS A 88 16.73 -7.96 -1.76
CA LYS A 88 15.87 -7.19 -2.68
C LYS A 88 15.98 -5.67 -2.54
N TYR A 89 16.65 -5.16 -1.51
CA TYR A 89 16.96 -3.75 -1.31
C TYR A 89 18.48 -3.59 -1.29
N ALA A 90 19.00 -2.63 -2.04
CA ALA A 90 20.44 -2.40 -2.14
C ALA A 90 21.09 -1.90 -0.84
N GLU A 91 20.28 -1.50 0.16
CA GLU A 91 20.75 -0.88 1.40
C GLU A 91 20.09 -1.51 2.64
N ASP A 92 20.85 -1.49 3.74
CA ASP A 92 20.34 -1.82 5.06
C ASP A 92 19.20 -0.87 5.45
N TYR A 93 18.16 -1.38 6.06
CA TYR A 93 17.12 -0.53 6.61
C TYR A 93 16.73 -0.93 8.03
N THR A 94 16.34 0.07 8.80
CA THR A 94 15.90 -0.12 10.17
C THR A 94 14.41 -0.44 10.21
N ILE A 95 14.05 -1.54 10.85
CA ILE A 95 12.66 -1.85 11.19
C ILE A 95 12.46 -1.76 12.70
N THR A 96 11.37 -1.15 13.16
CA THR A 96 11.07 -1.04 14.57
C THR A 96 9.94 -1.97 14.98
N TYR A 97 9.98 -2.48 16.22
CA TYR A 97 8.89 -3.30 16.76
C TYR A 97 7.56 -2.51 16.80
N LYS A 98 7.65 -1.20 17.16
CA LYS A 98 6.51 -0.28 17.14
C LYS A 98 5.84 -0.19 15.76
N PHE A 99 6.63 -0.09 14.69
CA PHE A 99 6.11 -0.05 13.33
C PHE A 99 5.37 -1.35 12.95
N LEU A 100 5.95 -2.50 13.28
CA LEU A 100 5.32 -3.79 13.01
C LEU A 100 3.99 -3.96 13.76
N GLU A 101 3.96 -3.59 15.04
CA GLU A 101 2.74 -3.67 15.86
C GLU A 101 1.68 -2.65 15.41
N ASP A 102 2.08 -1.45 14.99
CA ASP A 102 1.17 -0.46 14.43
C ASP A 102 0.58 -0.94 13.10
N GLY A 103 1.40 -1.50 12.22
CA GLY A 103 0.92 -2.09 10.95
C GLY A 103 -0.09 -3.21 11.18
N LYS A 104 0.14 -4.10 12.16
CA LYS A 104 -0.82 -5.16 12.51
C LYS A 104 -2.19 -4.62 12.93
N LYS A 105 -2.25 -3.45 13.60
CA LYS A 105 -3.52 -2.82 13.97
C LYS A 105 -4.29 -2.26 12.76
N ASN A 106 -3.60 -2.03 11.66
CA ASN A 106 -4.12 -1.41 10.44
C ASN A 106 -4.36 -2.42 9.29
N MET A 107 -4.35 -3.71 9.57
CA MET A 107 -4.52 -4.75 8.56
C MET A 107 -5.84 -4.60 7.79
N LEU A 108 -5.78 -4.80 6.47
CA LEU A 108 -6.90 -4.69 5.56
C LEU A 108 -7.30 -6.01 4.90
N LEU A 109 -6.35 -6.92 4.69
CA LEU A 109 -6.58 -8.14 3.89
C LEU A 109 -7.24 -9.28 4.66
N THR A 110 -7.72 -9.03 5.87
CA THR A 110 -8.40 -10.02 6.72
C THR A 110 -9.92 -9.97 6.66
N LYS A 111 -10.50 -8.96 5.99
CA LYS A 111 -11.95 -8.72 5.92
C LYS A 111 -12.29 -7.90 4.67
N PRO A 112 -13.58 -7.81 4.28
CA PRO A 112 -14.02 -6.94 3.20
C PRO A 112 -13.56 -5.48 3.38
N ILE A 113 -13.12 -4.85 2.29
CA ILE A 113 -12.64 -3.47 2.26
C ILE A 113 -13.77 -2.59 1.74
N ASN A 114 -14.42 -1.87 2.65
CA ASN A 114 -15.56 -1.00 2.35
C ASN A 114 -15.05 0.30 1.69
N ILE A 115 -14.84 0.22 0.37
CA ILE A 115 -14.56 1.32 -0.54
C ILE A 115 -15.55 1.19 -1.69
N SER A 116 -16.39 2.20 -1.91
CA SER A 116 -17.46 2.19 -2.91
C SER A 116 -17.11 2.93 -4.19
N CYS A 117 -16.13 3.85 -4.16
CA CYS A 117 -15.67 4.57 -5.35
C CYS A 117 -15.01 3.62 -6.37
N PRO A 118 -14.91 4.04 -7.65
CA PRO A 118 -14.12 3.33 -8.64
C PRO A 118 -12.67 3.13 -8.22
N VAL A 119 -12.13 1.92 -8.44
CA VAL A 119 -10.74 1.56 -8.07
C VAL A 119 -9.99 1.01 -9.27
N ARG A 120 -8.76 1.49 -9.45
CA ARG A 120 -7.81 0.98 -10.43
C ARG A 120 -6.55 0.54 -9.72
N LEU A 121 -6.18 -0.72 -9.86
CA LEU A 121 -4.92 -1.25 -9.36
C LEU A 121 -4.00 -1.60 -10.53
N LEU A 122 -2.72 -1.22 -10.40
CA LEU A 122 -1.66 -1.57 -11.33
C LEU A 122 -0.60 -2.36 -10.58
N HIS A 123 -0.13 -3.47 -11.15
CA HIS A 123 0.93 -4.28 -10.54
C HIS A 123 1.82 -4.90 -11.60
N GLY A 124 3.13 -4.86 -11.38
CA GLY A 124 4.10 -5.54 -12.23
C GLY A 124 4.14 -7.04 -11.94
N ARG A 125 4.07 -7.89 -12.96
CA ARG A 125 4.19 -9.34 -12.75
C ARG A 125 5.58 -9.75 -12.26
N LYS A 126 6.61 -8.97 -12.60
CA LYS A 126 8.00 -9.19 -12.18
C LYS A 126 8.37 -8.44 -10.89
N ASP A 127 7.39 -7.92 -10.16
CA ASP A 127 7.61 -7.30 -8.86
C ASP A 127 8.17 -8.32 -7.88
N GLN A 128 9.41 -8.09 -7.42
CA GLN A 128 10.11 -8.94 -6.46
C GLN A 128 10.00 -8.43 -5.02
N VAL A 129 9.41 -7.26 -4.82
CA VAL A 129 9.21 -6.64 -3.51
C VAL A 129 7.85 -7.01 -2.94
N VAL A 130 6.80 -6.81 -3.74
CA VAL A 130 5.41 -7.13 -3.39
C VAL A 130 4.85 -8.08 -4.45
N SER A 131 4.37 -9.24 -4.04
CA SER A 131 3.73 -10.16 -5.00
C SER A 131 2.48 -9.52 -5.60
N PHE A 132 2.28 -9.65 -6.91
CA PHE A 132 1.07 -9.20 -7.60
C PHE A 132 -0.21 -9.89 -7.05
N THR A 133 -0.08 -11.05 -6.41
CA THR A 133 -1.18 -11.74 -5.73
C THR A 133 -1.77 -10.90 -4.59
N THR A 134 -0.99 -9.94 -4.04
CA THR A 134 -1.50 -8.96 -3.07
C THR A 134 -2.57 -8.07 -3.71
N SER A 135 -2.36 -7.59 -4.93
CA SER A 135 -3.36 -6.80 -5.67
C SER A 135 -4.58 -7.64 -6.06
N GLU A 136 -4.40 -8.92 -6.40
CA GLU A 136 -5.52 -9.84 -6.61
C GLU A 136 -6.36 -9.98 -5.33
N LYS A 137 -5.71 -10.11 -4.18
CA LYS A 137 -6.40 -10.17 -2.88
C LYS A 137 -7.13 -8.88 -2.53
N ILE A 138 -6.52 -7.72 -2.81
CA ILE A 138 -7.19 -6.42 -2.65
C ILE A 138 -8.46 -6.39 -3.50
N ILE A 139 -8.37 -6.71 -4.80
CA ILE A 139 -9.52 -6.73 -5.72
C ILE A 139 -10.62 -7.67 -5.21
N GLU A 140 -10.27 -8.86 -4.73
CA GLU A 140 -11.24 -9.80 -4.17
C GLU A 140 -12.03 -9.18 -3.02
N LEU A 141 -11.34 -8.51 -2.08
CA LEU A 141 -11.92 -7.98 -0.84
C LEU A 141 -12.60 -6.62 -1.00
N LEU A 142 -12.32 -5.87 -2.07
CA LEU A 142 -12.96 -4.58 -2.33
C LEU A 142 -14.46 -4.74 -2.59
N GLU A 143 -15.28 -3.92 -1.93
CA GLU A 143 -16.74 -3.88 -2.14
C GLU A 143 -17.16 -3.03 -3.35
N SER A 144 -16.25 -2.21 -3.91
CA SER A 144 -16.49 -1.43 -5.11
C SER A 144 -16.96 -2.32 -6.27
N LYS A 145 -18.04 -1.91 -6.94
CA LYS A 145 -18.56 -2.57 -8.16
C LYS A 145 -17.80 -2.17 -9.43
N ASN A 146 -17.08 -1.04 -9.39
CA ASN A 146 -16.24 -0.54 -10.47
C ASN A 146 -14.76 -0.67 -10.08
N LYS A 147 -14.23 -1.87 -10.17
CA LYS A 147 -12.85 -2.18 -9.81
C LYS A 147 -12.14 -2.93 -10.93
N LYS A 148 -10.88 -2.58 -11.18
CA LYS A 148 -10.04 -3.15 -12.23
C LYS A 148 -8.63 -3.37 -11.73
N LEU A 149 -8.04 -4.52 -12.03
CA LEU A 149 -6.62 -4.80 -11.84
C LEU A 149 -5.96 -4.90 -13.22
N THR A 150 -4.90 -4.13 -13.42
CA THR A 150 -4.05 -4.18 -14.61
C THR A 150 -2.70 -4.79 -14.21
N ILE A 151 -2.40 -5.98 -14.73
CA ILE A 151 -1.10 -6.61 -14.57
C ILE A 151 -0.22 -6.22 -15.75
N ILE A 152 0.97 -5.68 -15.48
CA ILE A 152 1.99 -5.34 -16.47
C ILE A 152 2.99 -6.49 -16.50
N GLU A 153 2.96 -7.31 -17.54
CA GLU A 153 3.65 -8.60 -17.61
C GLU A 153 5.17 -8.51 -17.44
N ASP A 154 5.79 -7.44 -17.88
CA ASP A 154 7.22 -7.17 -17.76
C ASP A 154 7.54 -6.09 -16.72
N GLY A 155 6.53 -5.61 -15.98
CA GLY A 155 6.63 -4.56 -14.97
C GLY A 155 7.30 -5.05 -13.68
N ASP A 156 8.09 -4.17 -13.09
CA ASP A 156 8.71 -4.33 -11.78
C ASP A 156 7.89 -3.64 -10.68
N HIS A 157 8.46 -3.49 -9.48
CA HIS A 157 7.82 -2.81 -8.35
C HIS A 157 7.56 -1.32 -8.59
N SER A 158 8.47 -0.66 -9.29
CA SER A 158 8.45 0.80 -9.47
C SER A 158 7.41 1.25 -10.50
N LEU A 159 7.15 0.43 -11.55
CA LEU A 159 6.29 0.76 -12.67
C LEU A 159 6.56 2.18 -13.22
N SER A 160 7.83 2.49 -13.43
CA SER A 160 8.30 3.85 -13.75
C SER A 160 8.73 4.05 -15.21
N ARG A 161 8.67 3.00 -16.04
CA ARG A 161 8.98 3.10 -17.47
C ARG A 161 7.89 3.92 -18.17
N GLU A 162 8.21 4.54 -19.28
CA GLU A 162 7.25 5.35 -20.06
C GLU A 162 5.97 4.56 -20.41
N THR A 163 6.10 3.29 -20.77
CA THR A 163 4.97 2.40 -21.04
C THR A 163 4.10 2.15 -19.81
N ASP A 164 4.71 2.04 -18.62
CA ASP A 164 4.03 1.86 -17.35
C ASP A 164 3.26 3.14 -16.98
N LEU A 165 3.92 4.30 -17.11
CA LEU A 165 3.32 5.60 -16.84
C LEU A 165 2.15 5.90 -17.80
N ASN A 166 2.28 5.55 -19.09
CA ASN A 166 1.17 5.67 -20.04
C ASN A 166 -0.01 4.79 -19.65
N THR A 167 0.25 3.59 -19.09
CA THR A 167 -0.80 2.72 -18.57
C THR A 167 -1.45 3.31 -17.33
N LEU A 168 -0.65 3.91 -16.42
CA LEU A 168 -1.14 4.63 -15.25
C LEU A 168 -2.05 5.80 -15.66
N TYR A 169 -1.62 6.65 -16.59
CA TYR A 169 -2.41 7.79 -17.07
C TYR A 169 -3.77 7.36 -17.63
N LYS A 170 -3.81 6.31 -18.47
CA LYS A 170 -5.09 5.76 -18.98
C LYS A 170 -6.02 5.30 -17.86
N ASN A 171 -5.48 4.67 -16.81
CA ASN A 171 -6.29 4.24 -15.66
C ASN A 171 -6.79 5.43 -14.81
N ILE A 172 -6.05 6.54 -14.74
CA ILE A 172 -6.49 7.78 -14.11
C ILE A 172 -7.60 8.43 -14.95
N GLU A 173 -7.42 8.53 -16.28
CA GLU A 173 -8.41 9.11 -17.20
C GLU A 173 -9.75 8.39 -17.13
N GLU A 174 -9.77 7.06 -16.94
CA GLU A 174 -11.00 6.29 -16.73
C GLU A 174 -11.80 6.72 -15.47
N LEU A 175 -11.17 7.47 -14.56
CA LEU A 175 -11.77 7.95 -13.31
C LEU A 175 -12.19 9.43 -13.38
N LEU A 176 -11.73 10.18 -14.40
CA LEU A 176 -12.06 11.58 -14.60
C LEU A 176 -13.41 11.75 -15.32
#